data_390b67d1998d851653677bbb8acabd88
#
_entry.id   390b67d1998d851653677bbb8acabd88
#
_cell.length_a   1.000
_cell.length_b   1.000
_cell.length_c   1.000
_cell.angle_alpha   90.00
_cell.angle_beta   90.00
_cell.angle_gamma   90.00
#
_symmetry.space_group_name_H-M   'P 1'
#
loop_
_entity.id
_entity.type
_entity.pdbx_description
1 polymer ?
#
loop_
_entity_poly.entity_id
_entity_poly.type
_entity_poly.pdbx_seq_one_letter_code
_entity_poly.pdbx_strand_id
1 'polypeptide(L)'
;ANRGVAAIYRVQTGGKVRMSTSPQAHEGLGVKQYAWSSSPLRRYVDLLNQWQLIACLNGQTPPFAARSDALFAALRDFELTYGAYAEFQRSMERYWCLRWLRQQVMDTIEATIIGRENLARLEGLPLIQRVPSAPELKPGQRIRLRIESIDFLTLGLACRYLETLGPATVAAGAADDEVLEAVD
;
A
#
# COMPACT_ATOMS: atom_id res chain seq x y z
N ALA A 1 -22.21 -18.53 26.40
CA ALA A 1 -22.34 -17.57 25.28
C ALA A 1 -20.96 -16.97 25.01
N ASN A 2 -20.38 -17.30 23.86
CA ASN A 2 -19.09 -16.79 23.44
C ASN A 2 -19.28 -15.31 23.11
N ARG A 3 -19.01 -14.43 24.08
CA ARG A 3 -19.01 -12.97 23.85
C ARG A 3 -17.75 -12.68 23.08
N GLY A 4 -17.88 -12.44 21.78
CA GLY A 4 -16.75 -12.03 20.95
C GLY A 4 -16.04 -10.84 21.56
N VAL A 5 -14.72 -10.90 21.61
CA VAL A 5 -13.86 -9.79 22.06
C VAL A 5 -13.95 -8.69 21.03
N ALA A 6 -14.18 -7.44 21.47
CA ALA A 6 -14.01 -6.31 20.59
C ALA A 6 -12.53 -6.22 20.14
N ALA A 7 -12.30 -6.05 18.88
CA ALA A 7 -10.95 -5.92 18.31
C ALA A 7 -10.98 -4.98 17.10
N ILE A 8 -9.80 -4.50 16.73
CA ILE A 8 -9.59 -3.78 15.47
C ILE A 8 -9.07 -4.77 14.44
N TYR A 9 -9.83 -4.96 13.39
CA TYR A 9 -9.55 -5.89 12.30
C TYR A 9 -8.95 -5.15 11.11
N ARG A 10 -8.03 -5.80 10.40
CA ARG A 10 -7.58 -5.39 9.08
C ARG A 10 -8.40 -6.16 8.05
N VAL A 11 -9.16 -5.45 7.26
CA VAL A 11 -10.13 -6.00 6.31
C VAL A 11 -9.66 -5.66 4.90
N GLN A 12 -9.73 -6.64 4.00
CA GLN A 12 -9.46 -6.41 2.59
C GLN A 12 -10.58 -7.02 1.75
N THR A 13 -11.31 -6.16 1.04
CA THR A 13 -12.39 -6.55 0.14
C THR A 13 -12.29 -5.74 -1.14
N GLY A 14 -12.34 -6.42 -2.30
CA GLY A 14 -12.25 -5.77 -3.60
C GLY A 14 -10.93 -5.01 -3.82
N GLY A 15 -9.82 -5.52 -3.26
CA GLY A 15 -8.49 -4.91 -3.37
C GLY A 15 -8.21 -3.75 -2.40
N LYS A 16 -9.22 -3.24 -1.68
CA LYS A 16 -9.03 -2.15 -0.70
C LYS A 16 -8.83 -2.67 0.70
N VAL A 17 -7.76 -2.22 1.35
CA VAL A 17 -7.45 -2.54 2.75
C VAL A 17 -7.94 -1.40 3.65
N ARG A 18 -8.61 -1.75 4.75
CA ARG A 18 -9.07 -0.79 5.75
C ARG A 18 -9.06 -1.38 7.14
N MET A 19 -9.07 -0.55 8.14
CA MET A 19 -9.32 -0.96 9.52
C MET A 19 -10.83 -0.96 9.82
N SER A 20 -11.26 -1.87 10.69
CA SER A 20 -12.66 -1.99 11.09
C SER A 20 -12.79 -2.56 12.49
N THR A 21 -13.79 -2.11 13.25
CA THR A 21 -14.17 -2.72 14.51
C THR A 21 -15.13 -3.90 14.33
N SER A 22 -15.56 -4.17 13.10
CA SER A 22 -16.37 -5.33 12.73
C SER A 22 -15.55 -6.34 11.96
N PRO A 23 -15.60 -7.65 12.33
CA PRO A 23 -14.83 -8.68 11.64
C PRO A 23 -15.35 -8.87 10.21
N GLN A 24 -14.43 -8.88 9.25
CA GLN A 24 -14.68 -9.18 7.84
C GLN A 24 -13.45 -9.89 7.27
N ALA A 25 -13.60 -10.46 6.07
CA ALA A 25 -12.52 -11.20 5.43
C ALA A 25 -11.33 -10.31 5.02
N HIS A 26 -10.17 -10.91 5.00
CA HIS A 26 -8.97 -10.36 4.36
C HIS A 26 -8.65 -11.23 3.15
N GLU A 27 -9.09 -10.79 1.96
CA GLU A 27 -9.04 -11.56 0.72
C GLU A 27 -7.60 -11.92 0.33
N GLY A 28 -6.67 -10.97 0.40
CA GLY A 28 -5.27 -11.20 0.04
C GLY A 28 -4.56 -12.23 0.93
N LEU A 29 -5.01 -12.43 2.17
CA LEU A 29 -4.52 -13.48 3.06
C LEU A 29 -5.37 -14.75 3.03
N GLY A 30 -6.53 -14.73 2.37
CA GLY A 30 -7.44 -15.86 2.32
C GLY A 30 -8.05 -16.24 3.68
N VAL A 31 -8.15 -15.31 4.65
CA VAL A 31 -8.64 -15.57 5.99
C VAL A 31 -9.97 -14.85 6.25
N LYS A 32 -10.83 -15.47 7.06
CA LYS A 32 -12.14 -14.89 7.40
C LYS A 32 -12.04 -13.65 8.31
N GLN A 33 -10.99 -13.56 9.10
CA GLN A 33 -10.75 -12.48 10.04
C GLN A 33 -9.24 -12.31 10.22
N TYR A 34 -8.78 -11.06 10.22
CA TYR A 34 -7.39 -10.73 10.47
C TYR A 34 -7.31 -9.51 11.39
N ALA A 35 -6.51 -9.61 12.43
CA ALA A 35 -6.24 -8.51 13.34
C ALA A 35 -4.74 -8.38 13.60
N TRP A 36 -4.25 -7.16 13.61
CA TRP A 36 -2.86 -6.90 13.96
C TRP A 36 -2.66 -7.00 15.47
N SER A 37 -1.68 -7.79 15.90
CA SER A 37 -1.31 -7.94 17.32
C SER A 37 0.18 -8.25 17.54
N SER A 38 1.00 -8.25 16.47
CA SER A 38 2.39 -8.71 16.52
C SER A 38 3.43 -7.61 16.71
N SER A 39 3.06 -6.34 16.60
CA SER A 39 4.01 -5.21 16.63
C SER A 39 3.53 -4.04 17.51
N PRO A 40 3.25 -4.26 18.82
CA PRO A 40 2.63 -3.26 19.68
C PRO A 40 3.52 -2.03 19.96
N LEU A 41 4.83 -2.14 19.77
CA LEU A 41 5.76 -1.03 19.96
C LEU A 41 5.68 0.05 18.89
N ARG A 42 5.20 -0.30 17.70
CA ARG A 42 5.14 0.63 16.56
C ARG A 42 3.75 0.81 15.97
N ARG A 43 2.80 -0.05 16.32
CA ARG A 43 1.41 0.06 15.88
C ARG A 43 0.47 0.02 17.08
N TYR A 44 -0.13 1.15 17.37
CA TYR A 44 -1.02 1.31 18.54
C TYR A 44 -2.20 0.34 18.51
N VAL A 45 -2.76 0.04 17.34
CA VAL A 45 -3.85 -0.94 17.21
C VAL A 45 -3.45 -2.34 17.65
N ASP A 46 -2.18 -2.73 17.47
CA ASP A 46 -1.68 -4.02 17.96
C ASP A 46 -1.70 -4.07 19.50
N LEU A 47 -1.30 -2.98 20.14
CA LEU A 47 -1.33 -2.86 21.59
C LEU A 47 -2.75 -2.93 22.12
N LEU A 48 -3.70 -2.23 21.50
CA LEU A 48 -5.11 -2.29 21.86
C LEU A 48 -5.66 -3.71 21.74
N ASN A 49 -5.38 -4.38 20.62
CA ASN A 49 -5.81 -5.77 20.41
C ASN A 49 -5.18 -6.71 21.44
N GLN A 50 -3.91 -6.52 21.82
CA GLN A 50 -3.28 -7.30 22.88
C GLN A 50 -3.96 -7.09 24.24
N TRP A 51 -4.26 -5.84 24.63
CA TRP A 51 -4.97 -5.55 25.87
C TRP A 51 -6.33 -6.25 25.93
N GLN A 52 -7.07 -6.23 24.83
CA GLN A 52 -8.34 -6.93 24.73
C GLN A 52 -8.18 -8.45 24.90
N LEU A 53 -7.21 -9.04 24.23
CA LEU A 53 -6.94 -10.49 24.30
C LEU A 53 -6.47 -10.91 25.70
N ILE A 54 -5.51 -10.17 26.29
CA ILE A 54 -4.96 -10.46 27.64
C ILE A 54 -6.07 -10.39 28.70
N ALA A 55 -6.92 -9.37 28.66
CA ALA A 55 -8.04 -9.26 29.57
C ALA A 55 -8.97 -10.47 29.47
N CYS A 56 -9.30 -10.91 28.24
CA CYS A 56 -10.13 -12.10 28.04
C CYS A 56 -9.48 -13.39 28.53
N LEU A 57 -8.20 -13.58 28.27
CA LEU A 57 -7.45 -14.77 28.73
C LEU A 57 -7.40 -14.85 30.27
N ASN A 58 -7.32 -13.71 30.92
CA ASN A 58 -7.30 -13.60 32.39
C ASN A 58 -8.72 -13.59 33.01
N GLY A 59 -9.78 -13.74 32.22
CA GLY A 59 -11.17 -13.67 32.71
C GLY A 59 -11.61 -12.29 33.16
N GLN A 60 -10.86 -11.24 32.79
CA GLN A 60 -11.15 -9.85 33.12
C GLN A 60 -12.06 -9.21 32.07
N THR A 61 -12.69 -8.11 32.42
CA THR A 61 -13.45 -7.29 31.49
C THR A 61 -12.47 -6.57 30.55
N PRO A 62 -12.59 -6.74 29.22
CA PRO A 62 -11.75 -6.01 28.25
C PRO A 62 -11.88 -4.49 28.39
N PRO A 63 -10.77 -3.72 28.21
CA PRO A 63 -10.79 -2.26 28.36
C PRO A 63 -11.78 -1.55 27.42
N PHE A 64 -12.04 -2.12 26.25
CA PHE A 64 -12.96 -1.53 25.26
C PHE A 64 -14.16 -2.46 25.03
N ALA A 65 -15.35 -1.92 25.17
CA ALA A 65 -16.58 -2.59 24.74
C ALA A 65 -16.68 -2.59 23.20
N ALA A 66 -17.39 -3.56 22.65
CA ALA A 66 -17.69 -3.59 21.23
C ALA A 66 -18.43 -2.31 20.80
N ARG A 67 -17.97 -1.67 19.75
CA ARG A 67 -18.54 -0.42 19.21
C ARG A 67 -18.55 0.75 20.19
N SER A 68 -17.61 0.79 21.15
CA SER A 68 -17.49 1.94 22.05
C SER A 68 -16.85 3.13 21.33
N ASP A 69 -17.26 4.35 21.69
CA ASP A 69 -16.70 5.58 21.13
C ASP A 69 -15.19 5.67 21.37
N ALA A 70 -14.72 5.16 22.51
CA ALA A 70 -13.30 5.12 22.84
C ALA A 70 -12.50 4.23 21.87
N LEU A 71 -13.03 3.09 21.45
CA LEU A 71 -12.39 2.22 20.47
C LEU A 71 -12.36 2.87 19.08
N PHE A 72 -13.46 3.53 18.68
CA PHE A 72 -13.52 4.27 17.42
C PHE A 72 -12.57 5.46 17.41
N ALA A 73 -12.50 6.24 18.50
CA ALA A 73 -11.58 7.36 18.62
C ALA A 73 -10.11 6.89 18.49
N ALA A 74 -9.74 5.83 19.20
CA ALA A 74 -8.41 5.26 19.13
C ALA A 74 -8.04 4.75 17.72
N LEU A 75 -9.00 4.12 17.03
CA LEU A 75 -8.81 3.70 15.64
C LEU A 75 -8.60 4.89 14.72
N ARG A 76 -9.45 5.90 14.79
CA ARG A 76 -9.35 7.12 13.98
C ARG A 76 -8.03 7.86 14.17
N ASP A 77 -7.61 8.04 15.42
CA ASP A 77 -6.35 8.71 15.73
C ASP A 77 -5.15 7.94 15.16
N PHE A 78 -5.21 6.60 15.25
CA PHE A 78 -4.20 5.75 14.63
C PHE A 78 -4.18 5.88 13.11
N GLU A 79 -5.34 5.81 12.43
CA GLU A 79 -5.43 5.91 10.96
C GLU A 79 -4.88 7.25 10.45
N LEU A 80 -5.19 8.35 11.13
CA LEU A 80 -4.66 9.67 10.76
C LEU A 80 -3.13 9.71 10.87
N THR A 81 -2.58 9.26 12.00
CA THR A 81 -1.13 9.28 12.23
C THR A 81 -0.40 8.30 11.32
N TYR A 82 -0.93 7.08 11.18
CA TYR A 82 -0.34 6.05 10.36
C TYR A 82 -0.41 6.39 8.87
N GLY A 83 -1.52 6.99 8.43
CA GLY A 83 -1.68 7.47 7.06
C GLY A 83 -0.66 8.56 6.70
N ALA A 84 -0.49 9.56 7.55
CA ALA A 84 0.51 10.61 7.36
C ALA A 84 1.95 10.05 7.29
N TYR A 85 2.27 9.09 8.16
CA TYR A 85 3.57 8.42 8.13
C TYR A 85 3.79 7.62 6.84
N ALA A 86 2.79 6.85 6.41
CA ALA A 86 2.85 6.06 5.19
C ALA A 86 2.98 6.95 3.94
N GLU A 87 2.29 8.09 3.90
CA GLU A 87 2.41 9.08 2.83
C GLU A 87 3.81 9.69 2.78
N PHE A 88 4.34 10.09 3.95
CA PHE A 88 5.71 10.58 4.04
C PHE A 88 6.72 9.55 3.54
N GLN A 89 6.58 8.29 3.95
CA GLN A 89 7.47 7.21 3.53
C GLN A 89 7.42 7.00 2.02
N ARG A 90 6.24 6.95 1.41
CA ARG A 90 6.08 6.86 -0.06
C ARG A 90 6.71 8.06 -0.77
N SER A 91 6.51 9.27 -0.25
CA SER A 91 7.10 10.49 -0.81
C SER A 91 8.62 10.47 -0.76
N MET A 92 9.20 9.98 0.35
CA MET A 92 10.65 9.82 0.49
C MET A 92 11.22 8.76 -0.44
N GLU A 93 10.56 7.62 -0.56
CA GLU A 93 10.95 6.58 -1.51
C GLU A 93 10.94 7.11 -2.95
N ARG A 94 9.85 7.80 -3.35
CA ARG A 94 9.76 8.45 -4.65
C ARG A 94 10.87 9.48 -4.85
N TYR A 95 11.14 10.33 -3.86
CA TYR A 95 12.23 11.32 -3.93
C TYR A 95 13.59 10.66 -4.19
N TRP A 96 13.92 9.59 -3.47
CA TRP A 96 15.19 8.90 -3.64
C TRP A 96 15.30 8.17 -4.98
N CYS A 97 14.20 7.58 -5.48
CA CYS A 97 14.15 7.03 -6.84
C CYS A 97 14.42 8.09 -7.89
N LEU A 98 13.80 9.27 -7.80
CA LEU A 98 14.04 10.38 -8.71
C LEU A 98 15.47 10.92 -8.61
N ARG A 99 16.01 11.01 -7.40
CA ARG A 99 17.42 11.37 -7.18
C ARG A 99 18.37 10.38 -7.86
N TRP A 100 18.11 9.10 -7.72
CA TRP A 100 18.90 8.04 -8.32
C TRP A 100 18.84 8.13 -9.86
N LEU A 101 17.68 8.27 -10.46
CA LEU A 101 17.52 8.46 -11.91
C LEU A 101 18.38 9.64 -12.44
N ARG A 102 18.35 10.75 -11.72
CA ARG A 102 19.14 11.93 -12.09
C ARG A 102 20.65 11.71 -11.94
N GLN A 103 21.08 11.01 -10.89
CA GLN A 103 22.51 10.70 -10.67
C GLN A 103 23.07 9.75 -11.72
N GLN A 104 22.24 8.79 -12.19
CA GLN A 104 22.66 7.86 -13.25
C GLN A 104 22.65 8.50 -14.65
N VAL A 105 22.18 9.74 -14.79
CA VAL A 105 22.06 10.44 -16.08
C VAL A 105 21.32 9.58 -17.12
N MET A 106 20.25 8.91 -16.67
CA MET A 106 19.48 8.01 -17.53
C MET A 106 18.55 8.81 -18.43
N ASP A 107 18.73 8.73 -19.74
CA ASP A 107 17.82 9.32 -20.73
C ASP A 107 16.61 8.44 -21.01
N THR A 108 16.77 7.12 -20.86
CA THR A 108 15.70 6.14 -21.13
C THR A 108 15.64 5.10 -20.04
N ILE A 109 14.42 4.58 -19.80
CA ILE A 109 14.17 3.51 -18.86
C ILE A 109 13.12 2.55 -19.41
N GLU A 110 13.24 1.28 -19.08
CA GLU A 110 12.22 0.29 -19.38
C GLU A 110 11.17 0.24 -18.26
N ALA A 111 9.94 -0.10 -18.62
CA ALA A 111 8.84 -0.21 -17.68
C ALA A 111 7.87 -1.30 -18.12
N THR A 112 7.16 -1.88 -17.15
CA THR A 112 6.10 -2.85 -17.39
C THR A 112 4.74 -2.24 -17.06
N ILE A 113 3.78 -2.35 -17.98
CA ILE A 113 2.40 -1.91 -17.74
C ILE A 113 1.77 -2.82 -16.69
N ILE A 114 1.25 -2.23 -15.62
CA ILE A 114 0.66 -2.96 -14.48
C ILE A 114 -0.84 -2.72 -14.31
N GLY A 115 -1.39 -1.69 -14.95
CA GLY A 115 -2.79 -1.30 -14.75
C GLY A 115 -3.39 -0.54 -15.92
N ARG A 116 -4.61 -0.05 -15.69
CA ARG A 116 -5.33 0.80 -16.65
C ARG A 116 -4.64 2.15 -16.80
N GLU A 117 -5.02 2.90 -17.85
CA GLU A 117 -4.50 4.24 -18.15
C GLU A 117 -2.97 4.27 -18.30
N ASN A 118 -2.40 3.18 -18.81
CA ASN A 118 -0.95 3.03 -19.00
C ASN A 118 -0.16 3.28 -17.71
N LEU A 119 -0.67 2.78 -16.58
CA LEU A 119 0.06 2.75 -15.34
C LEU A 119 1.21 1.76 -15.48
N ALA A 120 2.45 2.24 -15.36
CA ALA A 120 3.66 1.47 -15.61
C ALA A 120 4.57 1.47 -14.39
N ARG A 121 5.17 0.30 -14.07
CA ARG A 121 6.23 0.15 -13.08
C ARG A 121 7.56 0.24 -13.80
N LEU A 122 8.44 1.12 -13.35
CA LEU A 122 9.79 1.27 -13.89
C LEU A 122 10.65 0.06 -13.50
N GLU A 123 11.43 -0.46 -14.43
CA GLU A 123 12.31 -1.59 -14.17
C GLU A 123 13.45 -1.23 -13.21
N GLY A 124 13.65 -2.08 -12.19
CA GLY A 124 14.71 -1.88 -11.19
C GLY A 124 14.42 -0.82 -10.13
N LEU A 125 13.24 -0.18 -10.16
CA LEU A 125 12.84 0.84 -9.19
C LEU A 125 11.43 0.57 -8.66
N PRO A 126 11.17 0.81 -7.37
CA PRO A 126 9.83 0.79 -6.81
C PRO A 126 9.08 2.09 -7.17
N LEU A 127 9.02 2.42 -8.45
CA LEU A 127 8.44 3.65 -8.96
C LEU A 127 7.37 3.35 -10.00
N ILE A 128 6.16 3.82 -9.72
CA ILE A 128 5.03 3.71 -10.62
C ILE A 128 4.76 5.07 -11.25
N GLN A 129 4.52 5.07 -12.56
CA GLN A 129 4.30 6.26 -13.34
C GLN A 129 3.18 6.05 -14.37
N ARG A 130 2.28 7.01 -14.49
CA ARG A 130 1.34 7.06 -15.63
C ARG A 130 2.07 7.57 -16.86
N VAL A 131 1.78 6.96 -18.01
CA VAL A 131 2.38 7.30 -19.30
C VAL A 131 1.28 7.69 -20.29
N PRO A 132 0.74 8.91 -20.23
CA PRO A 132 -0.36 9.35 -21.10
C PRO A 132 0.02 9.36 -22.58
N SER A 133 1.32 9.48 -22.90
CA SER A 133 1.81 9.49 -24.28
C SER A 133 1.81 8.10 -24.94
N ALA A 134 1.62 7.02 -24.18
CA ALA A 134 1.57 5.67 -24.72
C ALA A 134 0.19 5.38 -25.32
N PRO A 135 0.10 4.57 -26.39
CA PRO A 135 -1.16 4.04 -26.86
C PRO A 135 -1.80 3.15 -25.78
N GLU A 136 -3.05 2.77 -25.94
CA GLU A 136 -3.69 1.84 -25.00
C GLU A 136 -2.98 0.48 -25.02
N LEU A 137 -2.37 0.13 -23.88
CA LEU A 137 -1.55 -1.07 -23.72
C LEU A 137 -2.17 -2.01 -22.68
N LYS A 138 -1.89 -3.31 -22.84
CA LYS A 138 -2.36 -4.32 -21.90
C LYS A 138 -1.37 -4.51 -20.75
N PRO A 139 -1.87 -4.82 -19.54
CA PRO A 139 -0.99 -5.22 -18.44
C PRO A 139 -0.04 -6.36 -18.84
N GLY A 140 1.20 -6.29 -18.38
CA GLY A 140 2.26 -7.23 -18.74
C GLY A 140 3.06 -6.86 -19.99
N GLN A 141 2.72 -5.81 -20.71
CA GLN A 141 3.55 -5.32 -21.81
C GLN A 141 4.72 -4.49 -21.30
N ARG A 142 5.92 -4.75 -21.84
CA ARG A 142 7.11 -3.93 -21.57
C ARG A 142 7.22 -2.82 -22.59
N ILE A 143 7.60 -1.66 -22.10
CA ILE A 143 7.75 -0.44 -22.91
C ILE A 143 9.09 0.22 -22.59
N ARG A 144 9.59 1.02 -23.54
CA ARG A 144 10.71 1.93 -23.32
C ARG A 144 10.22 3.35 -23.26
N LEU A 145 10.66 4.06 -22.25
CA LEU A 145 10.32 5.45 -21.97
C LEU A 145 11.55 6.34 -22.08
N ARG A 146 11.36 7.55 -22.57
CA ARG A 146 12.35 8.63 -22.44
C ARG A 146 11.99 9.48 -21.23
N ILE A 147 12.95 9.76 -20.38
CA ILE A 147 12.81 10.69 -19.26
C ILE A 147 12.95 12.11 -19.83
N GLU A 148 11.91 12.92 -19.70
CA GLU A 148 11.89 14.30 -20.20
C GLU A 148 12.25 15.31 -19.12
N SER A 149 11.69 15.13 -17.92
CA SER A 149 12.00 16.02 -16.79
C SER A 149 11.76 15.33 -15.45
N ILE A 150 12.49 15.80 -14.44
CA ILE A 150 12.36 15.41 -13.04
C ILE A 150 12.19 16.69 -12.22
N ASP A 151 11.07 16.79 -11.50
CA ASP A 151 10.79 17.87 -10.55
C ASP A 151 10.84 17.34 -9.12
N PHE A 152 11.79 17.80 -8.33
CA PHE A 152 11.96 17.38 -6.94
C PHE A 152 11.02 18.08 -5.95
N LEU A 153 10.40 19.20 -6.32
CA LEU A 153 9.46 19.89 -5.44
C LEU A 153 8.11 19.21 -5.45
N THR A 154 7.63 18.84 -6.64
CA THR A 154 6.37 18.14 -6.81
C THR A 154 6.51 16.62 -6.84
N LEU A 155 7.75 16.11 -6.76
CA LEU A 155 8.10 14.71 -6.99
C LEU A 155 7.60 14.20 -8.34
N GLY A 156 7.60 15.09 -9.34
CA GLY A 156 7.12 14.84 -10.68
C GLY A 156 8.17 14.13 -11.53
N LEU A 157 7.70 13.20 -12.35
CA LEU A 157 8.49 12.54 -13.40
C LEU A 157 7.70 12.61 -14.70
N ALA A 158 8.22 13.32 -15.70
CA ALA A 158 7.65 13.31 -17.04
C ALA A 158 8.40 12.31 -17.90
N CYS A 159 7.65 11.36 -18.47
CA CYS A 159 8.17 10.36 -19.38
C CYS A 159 7.37 10.38 -20.69
N ARG A 160 8.09 10.19 -21.79
CA ARG A 160 7.52 9.98 -23.12
C ARG A 160 7.67 8.52 -23.55
N TYR A 161 6.59 7.93 -24.02
CA TYR A 161 6.64 6.63 -24.68
C TYR A 161 7.50 6.66 -25.94
N LEU A 162 8.36 5.66 -26.11
CA LEU A 162 9.18 5.46 -27.30
C LEU A 162 8.70 4.26 -28.11
N GLU A 163 8.64 3.08 -27.51
CA GLU A 163 8.31 1.84 -28.19
C GLU A 163 7.81 0.76 -27.23
N THR A 164 7.10 -0.23 -27.75
CA THR A 164 6.74 -1.47 -27.04
C THR A 164 7.80 -2.53 -27.31
N LEU A 165 8.34 -3.14 -26.24
CA LEU A 165 9.39 -4.15 -26.31
C LEU A 165 8.85 -5.59 -26.37
N GLY A 166 7.53 -5.79 -26.23
CA GLY A 166 6.88 -7.09 -26.21
C GLY A 166 6.34 -7.47 -24.82
N PRO A 167 5.88 -8.72 -24.63
CA PRO A 167 5.37 -9.19 -23.35
C PRO A 167 6.49 -9.24 -22.30
N ALA A 168 6.14 -9.00 -21.03
CA ALA A 168 7.08 -9.17 -19.94
C ALA A 168 7.55 -10.62 -19.89
N THR A 169 8.85 -10.84 -19.84
CA THR A 169 9.42 -12.14 -19.47
C THR A 169 9.01 -12.36 -18.01
N VAL A 170 8.25 -13.42 -17.73
CA VAL A 170 7.74 -13.75 -16.39
C VAL A 170 8.93 -13.99 -15.46
N ALA A 171 9.43 -12.94 -14.83
CA ALA A 171 10.19 -13.09 -13.60
C ALA A 171 9.12 -13.10 -12.48
N ALA A 172 8.98 -14.25 -11.82
CA ALA A 172 8.10 -14.39 -10.66
C ALA A 172 8.63 -13.47 -9.54
N GLY A 173 8.09 -12.27 -9.46
CA GLY A 173 8.30 -11.31 -8.39
C GLY A 173 6.98 -11.10 -7.67
N ALA A 174 7.03 -11.25 -6.36
CA ALA A 174 5.92 -11.14 -5.43
C ALA A 174 4.95 -10.01 -5.79
N ALA A 175 3.68 -10.32 -5.79
CA ALA A 175 2.61 -9.33 -5.82
C ALA A 175 2.69 -8.53 -4.51
N ASP A 176 3.29 -7.34 -4.57
CA ASP A 176 3.15 -6.34 -3.53
C ASP A 176 1.76 -5.73 -3.65
N ASP A 177 0.79 -6.32 -2.95
CA ASP A 177 -0.59 -5.83 -2.86
C ASP A 177 -0.70 -4.42 -2.24
N GLU A 178 0.38 -3.90 -1.65
CA GLU A 178 0.43 -2.57 -1.04
C GLU A 178 0.51 -1.40 -2.06
N VAL A 179 0.80 -1.69 -3.31
CA VAL A 179 1.11 -0.65 -4.31
C VAL A 179 -0.12 -0.09 -5.01
N LEU A 180 -1.24 -0.78 -4.98
CA LEU A 180 -2.48 -0.33 -5.67
C LEU A 180 -3.25 0.77 -4.91
N GLU A 181 -2.96 0.99 -3.62
CA GLU A 181 -3.62 2.06 -2.84
C GLU A 181 -3.06 3.48 -3.07
N ALA A 182 -2.01 3.64 -3.88
CA ALA A 182 -1.29 4.91 -3.99
C ALA A 182 -1.74 5.82 -5.14
N VAL A 183 -2.81 5.51 -5.87
CA VAL A 183 -3.14 6.19 -7.14
C VAL A 183 -4.61 6.65 -7.25
N ASP A 184 -5.32 6.84 -6.12
CA ASP A 184 -6.60 7.57 -6.11
C ASP A 184 -6.48 8.92 -5.41
#